data_15803d5c0d123deb2cd129a59a9becec
#
_entry.id   15803d5c0d123deb2cd129a59a9becec
#
_cell.length_a   1.000
_cell.length_b   1.000
_cell.length_c   1.000
_cell.angle_alpha   90.00
_cell.angle_beta   90.00
_cell.angle_gamma   90.00
#
_symmetry.space_group_name_H-M   'P 1'
#
loop_
_entity.id
_entity.type
_entity.pdbx_description
1 polymer ?
#
loop_
_entity_poly.entity_id
_entity_poly.type
_entity_poly.pdbx_seq_one_letter_code
_entity_poly.pdbx_strand_id
1 'polypeptide(L)'
;MMSFDCEKKIDNPDVYTYKKWFFDVELHSHIFYEKLLRGFDYKKYFDGVWEHCEGGRIDDSFHFIYLVAHTAKHIVNGGCGFRQICDLAVCLPHIDTDYVRKELKKIGLLAFAESMLDFARRAFGISIPFGEGRVGDELYGEIAGMLFDGTFGKTEKEGPELLAAQMKHSGGSSVGAAFTLTLRRIFPSYSNMWYVEQYSFLKGKPWLLPVGWVYRWFYLLFHRENVQSVSSSDLAPAAQKNVFFAKIGL
;
A
#
# COMPACT_ATOMS: atom_id res chain seq x y z
N MET A 1 -15.22 -32.53 -8.63
CA MET A 1 -15.27 -31.12 -8.21
C MET A 1 -15.03 -31.11 -6.71
N MET A 2 -13.83 -30.80 -6.22
CA MET A 2 -13.56 -30.75 -4.79
C MET A 2 -14.20 -29.48 -4.25
N SER A 3 -15.23 -29.58 -3.40
CA SER A 3 -15.75 -28.45 -2.65
C SER A 3 -14.70 -28.10 -1.58
N PHE A 4 -14.10 -26.93 -1.70
CA PHE A 4 -13.29 -26.36 -0.63
C PHE A 4 -14.26 -25.78 0.43
N ASP A 5 -14.54 -26.54 1.48
CA ASP A 5 -15.16 -26.01 2.69
C ASP A 5 -14.13 -25.11 3.40
N CYS A 6 -14.15 -23.83 3.08
CA CYS A 6 -13.32 -22.80 3.72
C CYS A 6 -14.25 -21.80 4.42
N GLU A 7 -13.90 -21.40 5.63
CA GLU A 7 -14.55 -20.24 6.26
C GLU A 7 -14.19 -18.97 5.47
N LYS A 8 -15.22 -18.28 5.01
CA LYS A 8 -15.07 -17.01 4.29
C LYS A 8 -15.03 -15.88 5.30
N LYS A 9 -13.89 -15.21 5.44
CA LYS A 9 -13.76 -13.98 6.20
C LYS A 9 -13.69 -12.78 5.26
N ILE A 10 -14.55 -11.80 5.43
CA ILE A 10 -14.57 -10.57 4.63
C ILE A 10 -14.08 -9.44 5.54
N ASP A 11 -12.79 -9.12 5.46
CA ASP A 11 -12.18 -8.00 6.19
C ASP A 11 -12.13 -6.73 5.33
N ASN A 12 -12.26 -6.88 3.98
CA ASN A 12 -12.19 -5.80 3.02
C ASN A 12 -13.14 -6.14 1.85
N PRO A 13 -13.93 -5.18 1.31
CA PRO A 13 -14.83 -5.43 0.20
C PRO A 13 -14.11 -5.86 -1.10
N ASP A 14 -12.83 -5.50 -1.24
CA ASP A 14 -12.01 -5.84 -2.41
C ASP A 14 -11.19 -7.14 -2.23
N VAL A 15 -11.21 -7.76 -1.04
CA VAL A 15 -10.45 -8.97 -0.72
C VAL A 15 -11.33 -10.01 -0.04
N TYR A 16 -11.33 -11.22 -0.56
CA TYR A 16 -12.02 -12.38 0.03
C TYR A 16 -10.98 -13.34 0.57
N THR A 17 -10.88 -13.46 1.89
CA THR A 17 -9.97 -14.40 2.55
C THR A 17 -10.68 -15.72 2.84
N TYR A 18 -10.11 -16.82 2.39
CA TYR A 18 -10.57 -18.18 2.69
C TYR A 18 -9.52 -18.85 3.56
N LYS A 19 -9.93 -19.35 4.74
CA LYS A 19 -9.06 -20.04 5.67
C LYS A 19 -9.36 -21.52 5.71
N LYS A 20 -8.31 -22.35 5.61
CA LYS A 20 -8.40 -23.79 5.84
C LYS A 20 -7.11 -24.28 6.47
N TRP A 21 -7.21 -24.78 7.72
CA TRP A 21 -6.08 -25.26 8.51
C TRP A 21 -4.97 -24.21 8.64
N PHE A 22 -3.85 -24.43 7.93
CA PHE A 22 -2.68 -23.53 7.89
C PHE A 22 -2.55 -22.77 6.56
N PHE A 23 -3.55 -22.85 5.68
CA PHE A 23 -3.59 -22.11 4.43
C PHE A 23 -4.57 -20.94 4.51
N ASP A 24 -4.09 -19.77 4.15
CA ASP A 24 -4.92 -18.60 3.88
C ASP A 24 -4.85 -18.31 2.36
N VAL A 25 -6.02 -18.22 1.72
CA VAL A 25 -6.12 -17.86 0.30
C VAL A 25 -6.88 -16.55 0.20
N GLU A 26 -6.24 -15.55 -0.35
CA GLU A 26 -6.85 -14.24 -0.60
C GLU A 26 -7.20 -14.11 -2.09
N LEU A 27 -8.47 -13.86 -2.37
CA LEU A 27 -8.94 -13.52 -3.70
C LEU A 27 -9.20 -12.02 -3.75
N HIS A 28 -8.43 -11.32 -4.59
CA HIS A 28 -8.59 -9.90 -4.83
C HIS A 28 -9.51 -9.66 -6.01
N SER A 29 -10.53 -8.81 -5.85
CA SER A 29 -11.41 -8.37 -6.95
C SER A 29 -10.70 -7.40 -7.90
N HIS A 30 -9.66 -6.72 -7.40
CA HIS A 30 -8.78 -5.82 -8.14
C HIS A 30 -7.33 -6.11 -7.77
N ILE A 31 -6.42 -6.10 -8.73
CA ILE A 31 -5.00 -6.33 -8.44
C ILE A 31 -4.35 -5.13 -7.73
N PHE A 32 -4.97 -3.95 -7.84
CA PHE A 32 -4.56 -2.74 -7.13
C PHE A 32 -5.79 -1.89 -6.80
N TYR A 33 -6.00 -1.54 -5.52
CA TYR A 33 -7.18 -0.77 -5.07
C TYR A 33 -6.81 0.42 -4.17
N GLU A 34 -5.55 0.55 -3.77
CA GLU A 34 -5.10 1.62 -2.90
C GLU A 34 -4.81 2.91 -3.68
N LYS A 35 -4.95 4.03 -2.97
CA LYS A 35 -4.50 5.34 -3.43
C LYS A 35 -3.04 5.51 -3.05
N LEU A 36 -2.14 5.45 -4.02
CA LEU A 36 -0.71 5.57 -3.78
C LEU A 36 -0.22 7.03 -3.87
N LEU A 37 -0.46 7.68 -5.00
CA LEU A 37 -0.13 9.08 -5.21
C LEU A 37 -1.38 9.92 -5.48
N ARG A 38 -1.32 11.22 -5.13
CA ARG A 38 -2.42 12.13 -5.38
C ARG A 38 -2.59 12.38 -6.89
N GLY A 39 -3.82 12.35 -7.36
CA GLY A 39 -4.16 12.73 -8.74
C GLY A 39 -4.07 11.60 -9.78
N PHE A 40 -3.72 10.38 -9.40
CA PHE A 40 -3.72 9.24 -10.29
C PHE A 40 -4.62 8.10 -9.77
N ASP A 41 -5.43 7.52 -10.65
CA ASP A 41 -6.32 6.41 -10.35
C ASP A 41 -5.62 5.07 -10.68
N TYR A 42 -4.86 4.57 -9.71
CA TYR A 42 -4.12 3.31 -9.84
C TYR A 42 -5.05 2.11 -10.02
N LYS A 43 -6.21 2.10 -9.36
CA LYS A 43 -7.20 1.03 -9.53
C LYS A 43 -7.63 0.92 -10.98
N LYS A 44 -8.10 2.01 -11.57
CA LYS A 44 -8.51 2.05 -12.97
C LYS A 44 -7.39 1.67 -13.94
N TYR A 45 -6.15 2.11 -13.66
CA TYR A 45 -5.00 1.77 -14.48
C TYR A 45 -4.70 0.27 -14.47
N PHE A 46 -4.68 -0.35 -13.30
CA PHE A 46 -4.36 -1.78 -13.15
C PHE A 46 -5.55 -2.71 -13.42
N ASP A 47 -6.80 -2.24 -13.40
CA ASP A 47 -7.96 -3.01 -13.87
C ASP A 47 -7.85 -3.36 -15.36
N GLY A 48 -7.04 -2.62 -16.13
CA GLY A 48 -6.67 -2.92 -17.51
C GLY A 48 -5.74 -4.12 -17.70
N VAL A 49 -5.37 -4.86 -16.64
CA VAL A 49 -4.43 -6.00 -16.70
C VAL A 49 -4.80 -7.04 -17.75
N TRP A 50 -6.08 -7.25 -18.01
CA TRP A 50 -6.55 -8.23 -18.98
C TRP A 50 -6.16 -7.91 -20.42
N GLU A 51 -5.93 -6.62 -20.74
CA GLU A 51 -5.42 -6.17 -22.05
C GLU A 51 -3.93 -6.50 -22.23
N HIS A 52 -3.23 -6.80 -21.12
CA HIS A 52 -1.82 -7.17 -21.06
C HIS A 52 -1.62 -8.67 -20.77
N CYS A 53 -2.67 -9.49 -20.95
CA CYS A 53 -2.60 -10.94 -20.73
C CYS A 53 -2.73 -11.69 -22.06
N GLU A 54 -1.76 -12.55 -22.38
CA GLU A 54 -1.80 -13.45 -23.50
C GLU A 54 -1.45 -14.88 -23.06
N GLY A 55 -2.24 -15.86 -23.50
CA GLY A 55 -2.02 -17.25 -23.14
C GLY A 55 -1.99 -17.55 -21.62
N GLY A 56 -2.68 -16.74 -20.81
CA GLY A 56 -2.70 -16.88 -19.36
C GLY A 56 -1.47 -16.29 -18.63
N ARG A 57 -0.62 -15.55 -19.34
CA ARG A 57 0.53 -14.83 -18.78
C ARG A 57 0.35 -13.33 -18.94
N ILE A 58 0.76 -12.60 -17.91
CA ILE A 58 0.84 -11.14 -17.96
C ILE A 58 2.13 -10.76 -18.69
N ASP A 59 2.07 -9.72 -19.52
CA ASP A 59 3.24 -9.10 -20.15
C ASP A 59 4.28 -8.70 -19.10
N ASP A 60 5.55 -9.04 -19.33
CA ASP A 60 6.61 -8.84 -18.34
C ASP A 60 6.82 -7.36 -18.01
N SER A 61 6.65 -6.45 -18.96
CA SER A 61 6.78 -5.01 -18.74
C SER A 61 5.62 -4.45 -17.90
N PHE A 62 4.39 -4.88 -18.16
CA PHE A 62 3.24 -4.51 -17.34
C PHE A 62 3.35 -5.11 -15.94
N HIS A 63 3.79 -6.36 -15.83
CA HIS A 63 4.06 -7.00 -14.54
C HIS A 63 5.10 -6.24 -13.73
N PHE A 64 6.19 -5.80 -14.36
CA PHE A 64 7.21 -4.98 -13.70
C PHE A 64 6.64 -3.66 -13.17
N ILE A 65 5.80 -2.96 -13.96
CA ILE A 65 5.14 -1.72 -13.53
C ILE A 65 4.24 -1.99 -12.30
N TYR A 66 3.52 -3.10 -12.32
CA TYR A 66 2.73 -3.54 -11.17
C TYR A 66 3.61 -3.80 -9.94
N LEU A 67 4.74 -4.50 -10.06
CA LEU A 67 5.65 -4.77 -8.95
C LEU A 67 6.23 -3.48 -8.36
N VAL A 68 6.56 -2.49 -9.19
CA VAL A 68 6.99 -1.15 -8.72
C VAL A 68 5.89 -0.49 -7.90
N ALA A 69 4.65 -0.44 -8.40
CA ALA A 69 3.53 0.15 -7.68
C ALA A 69 3.22 -0.61 -6.38
N HIS A 70 3.28 -1.93 -6.41
CA HIS A 70 3.05 -2.80 -5.26
C HIS A 70 4.12 -2.61 -4.18
N THR A 71 5.40 -2.49 -4.56
CA THR A 71 6.50 -2.17 -3.66
C THR A 71 6.31 -0.79 -3.02
N ALA A 72 5.96 0.23 -3.81
CA ALA A 72 5.67 1.57 -3.32
C ALA A 72 4.51 1.58 -2.31
N LYS A 73 3.44 0.82 -2.59
CA LYS A 73 2.30 0.63 -1.68
C LYS A 73 2.75 0.06 -0.33
N HIS A 74 3.57 -0.99 -0.35
CA HIS A 74 4.07 -1.59 0.89
C HIS A 74 4.93 -0.63 1.69
N ILE A 75 5.83 0.12 1.05
CA ILE A 75 6.68 1.12 1.72
C ILE A 75 5.84 2.20 2.39
N VAL A 76 4.80 2.69 1.71
CA VAL A 76 3.91 3.74 2.26
C VAL A 76 3.09 3.19 3.44
N ASN A 77 2.67 1.93 3.39
CA ASN A 77 1.74 1.34 4.35
C ASN A 77 2.41 0.56 5.49
N GLY A 78 3.73 0.51 5.60
CA GLY A 78 4.35 -0.18 6.73
C GLY A 78 5.73 -0.76 6.45
N GLY A 79 6.24 -0.57 5.25
CA GLY A 79 7.55 -1.08 4.84
C GLY A 79 7.48 -2.28 3.91
N CYS A 80 8.60 -2.61 3.32
CA CYS A 80 8.77 -3.78 2.47
C CYS A 80 10.06 -4.51 2.84
N GLY A 81 10.20 -5.76 2.38
CA GLY A 81 11.42 -6.55 2.60
C GLY A 81 12.28 -6.64 1.34
N PHE A 82 13.43 -7.29 1.46
CA PHE A 82 14.35 -7.53 0.33
C PHE A 82 13.72 -8.30 -0.83
N ARG A 83 12.72 -9.15 -0.56
CA ARG A 83 12.05 -9.93 -1.60
C ARG A 83 11.50 -9.05 -2.71
N GLN A 84 10.83 -7.95 -2.37
CA GLN A 84 10.27 -7.03 -3.36
C GLN A 84 11.35 -6.43 -4.27
N ILE A 85 12.54 -6.15 -3.73
CA ILE A 85 13.67 -5.66 -4.52
C ILE A 85 14.25 -6.75 -5.41
N CYS A 86 14.31 -7.99 -4.93
CA CYS A 86 14.71 -9.15 -5.75
C CYS A 86 13.73 -9.40 -6.90
N ASP A 87 12.41 -9.29 -6.64
CA ASP A 87 11.38 -9.45 -7.66
C ASP A 87 11.56 -8.42 -8.80
N LEU A 88 11.86 -7.16 -8.47
CA LEU A 88 12.20 -6.14 -9.47
C LEU A 88 13.47 -6.51 -10.26
N ALA A 89 14.53 -6.94 -9.58
CA ALA A 89 15.79 -7.29 -10.21
C ALA A 89 15.66 -8.47 -11.19
N VAL A 90 14.87 -9.48 -10.84
CA VAL A 90 14.66 -10.68 -11.68
C VAL A 90 13.85 -10.36 -12.94
N CYS A 91 12.94 -9.40 -12.90
CA CYS A 91 12.13 -9.02 -14.06
C CYS A 91 12.91 -8.17 -15.08
N LEU A 92 14.00 -7.48 -14.69
CA LEU A 92 14.71 -6.53 -15.55
C LEU A 92 15.13 -7.06 -16.93
N PRO A 93 15.63 -8.32 -17.08
CA PRO A 93 16.07 -8.82 -18.38
C PRO A 93 14.94 -9.03 -19.40
N HIS A 94 13.69 -8.97 -18.96
CA HIS A 94 12.52 -9.36 -19.74
C HIS A 94 11.62 -8.19 -20.13
N ILE A 95 11.93 -6.96 -19.69
CA ILE A 95 11.09 -5.79 -19.91
C ILE A 95 11.48 -4.97 -21.14
N ASP A 96 10.50 -4.35 -21.77
CA ASP A 96 10.73 -3.22 -22.68
C ASP A 96 11.02 -1.96 -21.85
N THR A 97 12.28 -1.57 -21.80
CA THR A 97 12.75 -0.47 -20.97
C THR A 97 12.10 0.87 -21.32
N ASP A 98 11.93 1.17 -22.60
CA ASP A 98 11.37 2.45 -23.04
C ASP A 98 9.88 2.54 -22.72
N TYR A 99 9.15 1.46 -22.93
CA TYR A 99 7.75 1.35 -22.53
C TYR A 99 7.58 1.50 -21.02
N VAL A 100 8.37 0.76 -20.23
CA VAL A 100 8.32 0.81 -18.77
C VAL A 100 8.62 2.20 -18.24
N ARG A 101 9.67 2.88 -18.73
CA ARG A 101 10.00 4.26 -18.31
C ARG A 101 8.88 5.24 -18.62
N LYS A 102 8.27 5.12 -19.80
CA LYS A 102 7.15 5.99 -20.23
C LYS A 102 5.94 5.80 -19.30
N GLU A 103 5.55 4.54 -19.04
CA GLU A 103 4.40 4.25 -18.19
C GLU A 103 4.67 4.61 -16.72
N LEU A 104 5.86 4.31 -16.18
CA LEU A 104 6.23 4.73 -14.83
C LEU A 104 6.21 6.25 -14.66
N LYS A 105 6.62 7.01 -15.69
CA LYS A 105 6.52 8.48 -15.68
C LYS A 105 5.07 8.93 -15.67
N LYS A 106 4.20 8.30 -16.47
CA LYS A 106 2.77 8.59 -16.55
C LYS A 106 2.05 8.37 -15.21
N ILE A 107 2.38 7.29 -14.50
CA ILE A 107 1.80 6.97 -13.19
C ILE A 107 2.54 7.64 -12.01
N GLY A 108 3.58 8.43 -12.28
CA GLY A 108 4.32 9.19 -11.27
C GLY A 108 5.31 8.39 -10.43
N LEU A 109 5.65 7.15 -10.83
CA LEU A 109 6.53 6.26 -10.08
C LEU A 109 7.93 6.08 -10.68
N LEU A 110 8.31 6.85 -11.71
CA LEU A 110 9.61 6.70 -12.35
C LEU A 110 10.76 6.96 -11.36
N ALA A 111 10.72 8.07 -10.62
CA ALA A 111 11.76 8.43 -9.66
C ALA A 111 11.91 7.38 -8.54
N PHE A 112 10.79 6.81 -8.10
CA PHE A 112 10.80 5.72 -7.14
C PHE A 112 11.44 4.44 -7.71
N ALA A 113 11.06 4.04 -8.92
CA ALA A 113 11.66 2.88 -9.60
C ALA A 113 13.17 3.06 -9.77
N GLU A 114 13.62 4.24 -10.21
CA GLU A 114 15.04 4.57 -10.33
C GLU A 114 15.79 4.41 -9.00
N SER A 115 15.20 4.85 -7.88
CA SER A 115 15.81 4.69 -6.55
C SER A 115 15.90 3.22 -6.15
N MET A 116 14.85 2.42 -6.37
CA MET A 116 14.87 0.99 -6.03
C MET A 116 15.83 0.19 -6.91
N LEU A 117 15.90 0.51 -8.20
CA LEU A 117 16.82 -0.14 -9.13
C LEU A 117 18.29 0.21 -8.82
N ASP A 118 18.60 1.47 -8.52
CA ASP A 118 19.98 1.85 -8.16
C ASP A 118 20.40 1.25 -6.81
N PHE A 119 19.47 1.13 -5.87
CA PHE A 119 19.68 0.36 -4.65
C PHE A 119 19.99 -1.12 -4.98
N ALA A 120 19.20 -1.77 -5.84
CA ALA A 120 19.43 -3.16 -6.25
C ALA A 120 20.77 -3.35 -6.95
N ARG A 121 21.16 -2.42 -7.85
CA ARG A 121 22.46 -2.41 -8.50
C ARG A 121 23.62 -2.41 -7.48
N ARG A 122 23.53 -1.56 -6.48
CA ARG A 122 24.56 -1.46 -5.43
C ARG A 122 24.55 -2.66 -4.49
N ALA A 123 23.38 -3.17 -4.13
CA ALA A 123 23.24 -4.28 -3.18
C ALA A 123 23.62 -5.63 -3.80
N PHE A 124 23.28 -5.86 -5.08
CA PHE A 124 23.41 -7.15 -5.75
C PHE A 124 24.47 -7.16 -6.87
N GLY A 125 25.06 -6.01 -7.21
CA GLY A 125 26.06 -5.92 -8.30
C GLY A 125 25.45 -6.16 -9.70
N ILE A 126 24.15 -5.95 -9.89
CA ILE A 126 23.47 -6.16 -11.17
C ILE A 126 23.56 -4.94 -12.07
N SER A 127 23.45 -5.15 -13.38
CA SER A 127 23.25 -4.06 -14.35
C SER A 127 21.80 -3.60 -14.35
N ILE A 128 21.57 -2.31 -14.45
CA ILE A 128 20.25 -1.71 -14.54
C ILE A 128 20.11 -0.85 -15.80
N PRO A 129 18.92 -0.79 -16.42
CA PRO A 129 18.73 -0.05 -17.67
C PRO A 129 18.56 1.45 -17.47
N PHE A 130 18.23 1.91 -16.24
CA PHE A 130 18.03 3.33 -15.90
C PHE A 130 18.14 3.55 -14.39
N GLY A 131 18.34 4.81 -13.97
CA GLY A 131 18.37 5.21 -12.56
C GLY A 131 19.75 5.13 -11.89
N GLU A 132 20.82 4.84 -12.63
CA GLU A 132 22.17 4.77 -12.08
C GLU A 132 22.60 6.10 -11.43
N GLY A 133 23.21 6.00 -10.23
CA GLY A 133 23.66 7.16 -9.46
C GLY A 133 22.56 7.92 -8.70
N ARG A 134 21.33 7.42 -8.70
CA ARG A 134 20.19 8.02 -8.00
C ARG A 134 20.33 7.98 -6.48
N VAL A 135 20.94 6.93 -5.95
CA VAL A 135 21.04 6.64 -4.52
C VAL A 135 22.44 6.89 -4.02
N GLY A 136 22.66 7.96 -3.25
CA GLY A 136 23.90 8.22 -2.52
C GLY A 136 24.04 7.32 -1.28
N ASP A 137 25.20 7.39 -0.60
CA ASP A 137 25.50 6.48 0.53
C ASP A 137 24.53 6.62 1.69
N GLU A 138 24.13 7.85 2.04
CA GLU A 138 23.15 8.11 3.10
C GLU A 138 21.79 7.45 2.76
N LEU A 139 21.27 7.73 1.56
CA LEU A 139 19.98 7.18 1.12
C LEU A 139 20.03 5.65 0.98
N TYR A 140 21.19 5.10 0.57
CA TYR A 140 21.40 3.65 0.55
C TYR A 140 21.24 3.04 1.94
N GLY A 141 21.84 3.65 2.96
CA GLY A 141 21.70 3.22 4.36
C GLY A 141 20.25 3.32 4.87
N GLU A 142 19.55 4.40 4.53
CA GLU A 142 18.13 4.58 4.90
C GLU A 142 17.24 3.50 4.26
N ILE A 143 17.42 3.20 2.96
CA ILE A 143 16.68 2.14 2.27
C ILE A 143 17.01 0.77 2.86
N ALA A 144 18.29 0.47 3.09
CA ALA A 144 18.70 -0.79 3.69
C ALA A 144 18.08 -0.98 5.08
N GLY A 145 18.12 0.04 5.94
CA GLY A 145 17.47 0.02 7.26
C GLY A 145 16.00 -0.29 7.16
N MET A 146 15.26 0.40 6.29
CA MET A 146 13.83 0.15 6.07
C MET A 146 13.56 -1.31 5.62
N LEU A 147 14.38 -1.85 4.71
CA LEU A 147 14.21 -3.22 4.21
C LEU A 147 14.50 -4.28 5.27
N PHE A 148 15.48 -4.04 6.15
CA PHE A 148 15.76 -4.95 7.27
C PHE A 148 14.68 -4.91 8.35
N ASP A 149 14.20 -3.73 8.71
CA ASP A 149 13.14 -3.56 9.72
C ASP A 149 11.80 -4.10 9.21
N GLY A 150 11.52 -3.97 7.91
CA GLY A 150 10.26 -4.41 7.27
C GLY A 150 10.15 -5.92 7.03
N THR A 151 11.24 -6.68 7.20
CA THR A 151 11.30 -8.11 6.79
C THR A 151 10.32 -9.03 7.57
N PHE A 152 9.84 -8.62 8.75
CA PHE A 152 8.95 -9.45 9.60
C PHE A 152 7.62 -8.77 9.96
N GLY A 153 7.25 -7.68 9.31
CA GLY A 153 5.87 -7.16 9.34
C GLY A 153 5.35 -6.71 10.71
N LYS A 154 6.21 -6.46 11.67
CA LYS A 154 5.82 -5.98 13.00
C LYS A 154 6.59 -4.73 13.38
N THR A 155 6.21 -3.61 12.80
CA THR A 155 6.41 -2.34 13.49
C THR A 155 5.27 -2.17 14.48
N GLU A 156 5.56 -2.16 15.77
CA GLU A 156 4.59 -1.95 16.87
C GLU A 156 3.93 -0.56 16.84
N LYS A 157 4.14 0.22 15.78
CA LYS A 157 3.67 1.61 15.65
C LYS A 157 2.99 1.86 14.31
N GLU A 158 1.76 1.42 14.18
CA GLU A 158 0.90 1.76 13.03
C GLU A 158 0.56 3.27 12.95
N GLY A 159 0.66 4.01 14.05
CA GLY A 159 0.29 5.42 14.14
C GLY A 159 1.10 6.35 13.23
N PRO A 160 2.46 6.36 13.30
CA PRO A 160 3.30 7.23 12.48
C PRO A 160 3.20 6.93 10.98
N GLU A 161 2.99 5.67 10.60
CA GLU A 161 2.89 5.24 9.20
C GLU A 161 1.59 5.70 8.56
N LEU A 162 0.48 5.47 9.25
CA LEU A 162 -0.84 5.95 8.85
C LEU A 162 -0.87 7.47 8.72
N LEU A 163 -0.24 8.18 9.65
CA LEU A 163 -0.15 9.63 9.62
C LEU A 163 0.74 10.12 8.47
N ALA A 164 1.89 9.46 8.21
CA ALA A 164 2.76 9.80 7.09
C ALA A 164 2.06 9.60 5.74
N ALA A 165 1.35 8.49 5.56
CA ALA A 165 0.53 8.24 4.38
C ALA A 165 -0.54 9.33 4.18
N GLN A 166 -1.23 9.73 5.26
CA GLN A 166 -2.25 10.77 5.20
C GLN A 166 -1.66 12.17 4.94
N MET A 167 -0.50 12.49 5.50
CA MET A 167 0.22 13.74 5.23
C MET A 167 0.54 13.86 3.75
N LYS A 168 1.00 12.80 3.12
CA LYS A 168 1.24 12.73 1.69
C LYS A 168 -0.02 13.02 0.86
N HIS A 169 -1.17 12.45 1.26
CA HIS A 169 -2.45 12.71 0.60
C HIS A 169 -3.01 14.12 0.87
N SER A 170 -2.62 14.77 1.97
CA SER A 170 -3.12 16.08 2.41
C SER A 170 -2.24 17.26 2.01
N GLY A 171 -1.20 17.05 1.18
CA GLY A 171 -0.29 18.10 0.73
C GLY A 171 0.77 18.51 1.76
N GLY A 172 1.17 17.61 2.66
CA GLY A 172 2.33 17.79 3.54
C GLY A 172 2.05 18.45 4.91
N SER A 173 0.83 18.91 5.19
CA SER A 173 0.49 19.48 6.51
C SER A 173 0.24 18.39 7.55
N SER A 174 1.11 18.29 8.56
CA SER A 174 0.97 17.31 9.65
C SER A 174 -0.30 17.52 10.48
N VAL A 175 -0.66 18.77 10.76
CA VAL A 175 -1.86 19.10 11.54
C VAL A 175 -3.12 18.79 10.74
N GLY A 176 -3.16 19.15 9.47
CA GLY A 176 -4.28 18.82 8.57
C GLY A 176 -4.46 17.31 8.37
N ALA A 177 -3.35 16.57 8.27
CA ALA A 177 -3.37 15.12 8.17
C ALA A 177 -3.92 14.46 9.45
N ALA A 178 -3.42 14.86 10.62
CA ALA A 178 -3.89 14.37 11.91
C ALA A 178 -5.39 14.67 12.12
N PHE A 179 -5.82 15.90 11.80
CA PHE A 179 -7.23 16.27 11.86
C PHE A 179 -8.10 15.42 10.93
N THR A 180 -7.68 15.22 9.69
CA THR A 180 -8.40 14.39 8.71
C THR A 180 -8.49 12.93 9.14
N LEU A 181 -7.40 12.36 9.70
CA LEU A 181 -7.40 11.01 10.25
C LEU A 181 -8.36 10.89 11.44
N THR A 182 -8.32 11.87 12.34
CA THR A 182 -9.23 11.89 13.48
C THR A 182 -10.68 11.95 13.03
N LEU A 183 -11.02 12.83 12.07
CA LEU A 183 -12.37 12.90 11.51
C LEU A 183 -12.80 11.59 10.85
N ARG A 184 -11.94 10.95 10.06
CA ARG A 184 -12.23 9.65 9.43
C ARG A 184 -12.40 8.51 10.44
N ARG A 185 -11.73 8.61 11.59
CA ARG A 185 -11.92 7.65 12.70
C ARG A 185 -13.24 7.87 13.42
N ILE A 186 -13.63 9.13 13.64
CA ILE A 186 -14.90 9.47 14.30
C ILE A 186 -16.08 9.20 13.34
N PHE A 187 -15.90 9.55 12.06
CA PHE A 187 -16.91 9.46 11.00
C PHE A 187 -16.41 8.63 9.81
N PRO A 188 -16.23 7.31 9.96
CA PRO A 188 -15.80 6.48 8.85
C PRO A 188 -16.81 6.49 7.72
N SER A 189 -16.33 6.36 6.47
CA SER A 189 -17.18 6.31 5.29
C SER A 189 -18.04 5.05 5.26
N TYR A 190 -19.11 5.09 4.50
CA TYR A 190 -19.97 3.92 4.28
C TYR A 190 -19.17 2.73 3.76
N SER A 191 -18.23 2.95 2.82
CA SER A 191 -17.35 1.91 2.25
C SER A 191 -16.51 1.19 3.30
N ASN A 192 -16.21 1.85 4.43
CA ASN A 192 -15.39 1.30 5.52
C ASN A 192 -16.21 0.65 6.64
N MET A 193 -17.54 0.68 6.55
CA MET A 193 -18.43 0.17 7.62
C MET A 193 -19.30 -1.00 7.18
N TRP A 194 -19.91 -0.93 6.00
CA TRP A 194 -21.00 -1.83 5.60
C TRP A 194 -20.62 -3.33 5.54
N TYR A 195 -19.35 -3.66 5.36
CA TYR A 195 -18.86 -5.04 5.25
C TYR A 195 -18.44 -5.64 6.59
N VAL A 196 -18.29 -4.82 7.63
CA VAL A 196 -17.95 -5.29 8.97
C VAL A 196 -19.20 -5.88 9.61
N GLU A 197 -19.09 -7.09 10.16
CA GLU A 197 -20.22 -7.88 10.64
C GLU A 197 -21.13 -7.13 11.62
N GLN A 198 -20.55 -6.39 12.56
CA GLN A 198 -21.28 -5.57 13.56
C GLN A 198 -22.06 -4.41 12.95
N TYR A 199 -21.76 -4.01 11.69
CA TYR A 199 -22.46 -2.95 10.95
C TYR A 199 -23.24 -3.51 9.74
N SER A 200 -23.52 -4.81 9.70
CA SER A 200 -24.22 -5.49 8.60
C SER A 200 -25.57 -4.88 8.25
N PHE A 201 -26.23 -4.21 9.22
CA PHE A 201 -27.47 -3.46 9.01
C PHE A 201 -27.34 -2.27 8.03
N LEU A 202 -26.11 -1.80 7.79
CA LEU A 202 -25.81 -0.74 6.81
C LEU A 202 -25.82 -1.26 5.36
N LYS A 203 -25.71 -2.58 5.14
CA LYS A 203 -25.58 -3.16 3.80
C LYS A 203 -26.75 -2.74 2.89
N GLY A 204 -26.42 -2.05 1.80
CA GLY A 204 -27.42 -1.52 0.85
C GLY A 204 -28.19 -0.29 1.34
N LYS A 205 -27.84 0.29 2.51
CA LYS A 205 -28.58 1.39 3.13
C LYS A 205 -27.64 2.53 3.55
N PRO A 206 -27.02 3.26 2.60
CA PRO A 206 -26.04 4.31 2.92
C PRO A 206 -26.63 5.46 3.76
N TRP A 207 -27.94 5.70 3.72
CA TRP A 207 -28.61 6.70 4.53
C TRP A 207 -28.64 6.41 6.04
N LEU A 208 -28.39 5.14 6.44
CA LEU A 208 -28.25 4.76 7.85
C LEU A 208 -26.86 5.02 8.41
N LEU A 209 -25.96 5.57 7.63
CA LEU A 209 -24.58 5.86 8.05
C LEU A 209 -24.51 6.69 9.35
N PRO A 210 -25.33 7.74 9.58
CA PRO A 210 -25.33 8.48 10.86
C PRO A 210 -25.68 7.59 12.06
N VAL A 211 -26.60 6.65 11.88
CA VAL A 211 -26.95 5.66 12.93
C VAL A 211 -25.77 4.72 13.18
N GLY A 212 -25.09 4.32 12.12
CA GLY A 212 -23.85 3.52 12.20
C GLY A 212 -22.75 4.22 13.01
N TRP A 213 -22.58 5.55 12.86
CA TRP A 213 -21.62 6.31 13.66
C TRP A 213 -21.99 6.34 15.14
N VAL A 214 -23.25 6.61 15.47
CA VAL A 214 -23.75 6.61 16.86
C VAL A 214 -23.53 5.23 17.50
N TYR A 215 -23.93 4.15 16.80
CA TYR A 215 -23.72 2.79 17.27
C TYR A 215 -22.24 2.49 17.52
N ARG A 216 -21.35 2.89 16.57
CA ARG A 216 -19.89 2.74 16.70
C ARG A 216 -19.34 3.48 17.92
N TRP A 217 -19.79 4.70 18.17
CA TRP A 217 -19.29 5.46 19.34
C TRP A 217 -19.68 4.80 20.66
N PHE A 218 -20.90 4.31 20.79
CA PHE A 218 -21.30 3.50 21.94
C PHE A 218 -20.46 2.23 22.04
N TYR A 219 -20.28 1.51 20.95
CA TYR A 219 -19.44 0.31 20.92
C TYR A 219 -18.01 0.58 21.41
N LEU A 220 -17.37 1.64 20.95
CA LEU A 220 -16.02 2.02 21.35
C LEU A 220 -15.92 2.49 22.81
N LEU A 221 -16.99 3.06 23.39
CA LEU A 221 -17.01 3.41 24.81
C LEU A 221 -16.95 2.18 25.72
N PHE A 222 -17.55 1.08 25.28
CA PHE A 222 -17.58 -0.18 26.06
C PHE A 222 -16.42 -1.13 25.74
N HIS A 223 -15.76 -0.97 24.58
CA HIS A 223 -14.66 -1.82 24.11
C HIS A 223 -13.38 -0.99 23.86
N ARG A 224 -12.85 -0.39 24.92
CA ARG A 224 -11.71 0.55 24.88
C ARG A 224 -10.39 -0.05 24.33
N GLU A 225 -10.26 -1.36 24.30
CA GLU A 225 -9.00 -2.06 23.96
C GLU A 225 -8.61 -1.94 22.47
N ASN A 226 -9.52 -1.51 21.61
CA ASN A 226 -9.32 -1.46 20.15
C ASN A 226 -9.15 -0.05 19.57
N VAL A 227 -8.90 0.97 20.39
CA VAL A 227 -8.74 2.35 19.90
C VAL A 227 -7.25 2.67 19.76
N GLN A 228 -6.69 2.42 18.58
CA GLN A 228 -5.39 2.99 18.21
C GLN A 228 -5.53 4.53 18.09
N SER A 229 -4.90 5.26 19.01
CA SER A 229 -4.90 6.73 18.99
C SER A 229 -3.64 7.23 18.28
N VAL A 230 -3.79 8.10 17.27
CA VAL A 230 -2.67 8.91 16.77
C VAL A 230 -2.32 9.91 17.89
N SER A 231 -1.13 9.78 18.42
CA SER A 231 -0.61 10.67 19.44
C SER A 231 0.15 11.85 18.82
N SER A 232 0.28 12.94 19.55
CA SER A 232 1.20 14.02 19.17
C SER A 232 2.66 13.55 19.06
N SER A 233 3.04 12.49 19.79
CA SER A 233 4.35 11.82 19.64
C SER A 233 4.58 11.18 18.27
N ASP A 234 3.54 10.94 17.48
CA ASP A 234 3.65 10.32 16.16
C ASP A 234 3.95 11.34 15.03
N LEU A 235 3.81 12.64 15.32
CA LEU A 235 3.98 13.71 14.33
C LEU A 235 5.41 13.82 13.81
N ALA A 236 6.42 13.80 14.68
CA ALA A 236 7.82 13.91 14.29
C ALA A 236 8.30 12.68 13.48
N PRO A 237 8.03 11.43 13.92
CA PRO A 237 8.34 10.25 13.12
C PRO A 237 7.62 10.23 11.76
N ALA A 238 6.36 10.69 11.70
CA ALA A 238 5.62 10.77 10.45
C ALA A 238 6.20 11.81 9.49
N ALA A 239 6.68 12.95 9.99
CA ALA A 239 7.35 13.96 9.19
C ALA A 239 8.68 13.43 8.61
N GLN A 240 9.47 12.72 9.41
CA GLN A 240 10.71 12.07 8.94
C GLN A 240 10.44 11.03 7.85
N LYS A 241 9.40 10.20 8.00
CA LYS A 241 8.98 9.25 6.95
C LYS A 241 8.58 9.94 5.65
N ASN A 242 7.88 11.08 5.72
CA ASN A 242 7.55 11.84 4.51
C ASN A 242 8.78 12.41 3.81
N VAL A 243 9.80 12.87 4.56
CA VAL A 243 11.08 13.28 3.98
C VAL A 243 11.76 12.12 3.27
N PHE A 244 11.79 10.95 3.91
CA PHE A 244 12.31 9.73 3.30
C PHE A 244 11.55 9.33 2.03
N PHE A 245 10.20 9.36 2.05
CA PHE A 245 9.39 9.08 0.86
C PHE A 245 9.73 10.02 -0.29
N ALA A 246 9.87 11.32 -0.02
CA ALA A 246 10.29 12.28 -1.05
C ALA A 246 11.70 11.99 -1.59
N LYS A 247 12.67 11.59 -0.73
CA LYS A 247 14.03 11.22 -1.16
C LYS A 247 14.02 10.03 -2.12
N ILE A 248 13.18 9.02 -1.88
CA ILE A 248 13.07 7.83 -2.74
C ILE A 248 12.16 8.03 -3.95
N GLY A 249 11.51 9.20 -4.09
CA GLY A 249 10.66 9.53 -5.25
C GLY A 249 9.19 9.13 -5.12
N LEU A 250 8.70 9.02 -3.89
CA LEU A 250 7.29 8.78 -3.55
C LEU A 250 6.57 10.04 -3.10
#